data_41804c3fd99dced32f52aafac9b75433
#
_entry.id   41804c3fd99dced32f52aafac9b75433
#
_cell.length_a   1.000
_cell.length_b   1.000
_cell.length_c   1.000
_cell.angle_alpha   90.00
_cell.angle_beta   90.00
_cell.angle_gamma   90.00
#
_symmetry.space_group_name_H-M   'P 1'
#
loop_
_entity.id
_entity.type
_entity.pdbx_description
1 polymer ?
#
loop_
_entity_poly.entity_id
_entity_poly.type
_entity_poly.pdbx_seq_one_letter_code
_entity_poly.pdbx_strand_id
1 'polypeptide(L)'
;MSRNFGPGGLQIALKRPPLVVVLVTLLILALGETGGAALSQLRPAIERWAAARVNANAQAHGFSGSAEYDDEVRERAVYTAEAGLSFFHTHAEGVGLVLFFASTLVASMVSARRIRAALYVLLTAGGLFPLGYAVYGVAVLELGREAGIELAERWVLTPLGSAALLGLLGLAAALAAARSRA
;
A
#
# COMPACT_ATOMS: atom_id res chain seq x y z
N MET A 1 -27.79 -41.21 -31.48
CA MET A 1 -28.24 -40.14 -30.53
C MET A 1 -27.01 -39.35 -30.09
N SER A 2 -26.57 -38.36 -30.84
CA SER A 2 -25.41 -37.52 -30.50
C SER A 2 -25.89 -36.35 -29.64
N ARG A 3 -25.50 -36.32 -28.37
CA ARG A 3 -25.70 -35.15 -27.50
C ARG A 3 -24.71 -34.08 -27.92
N ASN A 4 -25.18 -33.05 -28.60
CA ASN A 4 -24.46 -31.80 -28.79
C ASN A 4 -24.26 -31.14 -27.43
N PHE A 5 -23.08 -31.28 -26.85
CA PHE A 5 -22.60 -30.39 -25.81
C PHE A 5 -22.26 -29.06 -26.47
N GLY A 6 -23.23 -28.17 -26.57
CA GLY A 6 -22.96 -26.77 -26.90
C GLY A 6 -22.07 -26.17 -25.80
N PRO A 7 -21.07 -25.36 -26.19
CA PRO A 7 -20.21 -24.68 -25.22
C PRO A 7 -20.98 -23.52 -24.55
N GLY A 8 -21.88 -23.84 -23.63
CA GLY A 8 -22.50 -22.86 -22.73
C GLY A 8 -21.54 -22.46 -21.63
N GLY A 9 -20.28 -22.15 -21.96
CA GLY A 9 -19.35 -21.58 -21.03
C GLY A 9 -19.83 -20.18 -20.66
N LEU A 10 -19.91 -19.91 -19.36
CA LEU A 10 -20.22 -18.61 -18.79
C LEU A 10 -19.22 -17.58 -19.34
N GLN A 11 -19.57 -16.89 -20.43
CA GLN A 11 -18.76 -15.80 -20.99
C GLN A 11 -18.91 -14.59 -20.08
N ILE A 12 -18.07 -14.48 -19.05
CA ILE A 12 -17.98 -13.26 -18.24
C ILE A 12 -17.24 -12.22 -19.09
N ALA A 13 -17.99 -11.27 -19.66
CA ALA A 13 -17.40 -10.12 -20.31
C ALA A 13 -16.73 -9.22 -19.24
N LEU A 14 -15.41 -9.22 -19.17
CA LEU A 14 -14.66 -8.37 -18.26
C LEU A 14 -14.88 -6.90 -18.63
N LYS A 15 -15.29 -6.11 -17.63
CA LYS A 15 -15.48 -4.66 -17.76
C LYS A 15 -14.30 -3.94 -17.12
N ARG A 16 -13.85 -2.87 -17.78
CA ARG A 16 -12.79 -2.01 -17.24
C ARG A 16 -13.27 -1.27 -15.98
N PRO A 17 -12.42 -1.15 -14.95
CA PRO A 17 -12.69 -0.27 -13.81
C PRO A 17 -12.69 1.21 -14.23
N PRO A 18 -13.18 2.13 -13.37
CA PRO A 18 -13.09 3.57 -13.60
C PRO A 18 -11.65 4.02 -13.84
N LEU A 19 -11.47 5.00 -14.73
CA LEU A 19 -10.13 5.51 -15.07
C LEU A 19 -9.32 5.95 -13.85
N VAL A 20 -9.96 6.58 -12.86
CA VAL A 20 -9.29 7.02 -11.62
C VAL A 20 -8.65 5.84 -10.87
N VAL A 21 -9.32 4.69 -10.81
CA VAL A 21 -8.76 3.48 -10.17
C VAL A 21 -7.54 2.99 -10.94
N VAL A 22 -7.63 2.95 -12.27
CA VAL A 22 -6.51 2.54 -13.13
C VAL A 22 -5.32 3.48 -12.92
N LEU A 23 -5.55 4.79 -12.93
CA LEU A 23 -4.50 5.79 -12.74
C LEU A 23 -3.84 5.69 -11.36
N VAL A 24 -4.64 5.52 -10.29
CA VAL A 24 -4.11 5.32 -8.92
C VAL A 24 -3.26 4.05 -8.87
N THR A 25 -3.75 2.96 -9.46
CA THR A 25 -3.00 1.69 -9.52
C THR A 25 -1.65 1.86 -10.22
N LEU A 26 -1.65 2.47 -11.42
CA LEU A 26 -0.43 2.69 -12.19
C LEU A 26 0.55 3.62 -11.45
N LEU A 27 0.03 4.66 -10.78
CA LEU A 27 0.85 5.58 -10.00
C LEU A 27 1.53 4.87 -8.82
N ILE A 28 0.78 4.07 -8.06
CA ILE A 28 1.33 3.33 -6.92
C ILE A 28 2.39 2.32 -7.38
N LEU A 29 2.13 1.58 -8.47
CA LEU A 29 3.12 0.66 -9.05
C LEU A 29 4.38 1.42 -9.49
N ALA A 30 4.23 2.52 -10.24
CA ALA A 30 5.37 3.30 -10.72
C ALA A 30 6.19 3.90 -9.57
N LEU A 31 5.53 4.39 -8.51
CA LEU A 31 6.21 4.89 -7.32
C LEU A 31 6.92 3.76 -6.55
N GLY A 32 6.31 2.59 -6.45
CA GLY A 32 6.91 1.41 -5.82
C GLY A 32 8.18 0.97 -6.55
N GLU A 33 8.10 0.81 -7.87
CA GLU A 33 9.25 0.46 -8.73
C GLU A 33 10.37 1.51 -8.62
N THR A 34 10.02 2.79 -8.68
CA THR A 34 11.00 3.89 -8.52
C THR A 34 11.66 3.83 -7.14
N GLY A 35 10.89 3.55 -6.09
CA GLY A 35 11.40 3.40 -4.73
C GLY A 35 12.38 2.23 -4.61
N GLY A 36 12.03 1.06 -5.16
CA GLY A 36 12.92 -0.12 -5.19
C GLY A 36 14.21 0.12 -5.97
N ALA A 37 14.10 0.76 -7.14
CA ALA A 37 15.27 1.14 -7.94
C ALA A 37 16.17 2.15 -7.20
N ALA A 38 15.57 3.13 -6.51
CA ALA A 38 16.32 4.10 -5.71
C ALA A 38 17.05 3.43 -4.55
N LEU A 39 16.39 2.54 -3.80
CA LEU A 39 17.02 1.76 -2.73
C LEU A 39 18.19 0.92 -3.24
N SER A 40 18.04 0.31 -4.41
CA SER A 40 19.10 -0.52 -5.01
C SER A 40 20.31 0.30 -5.47
N GLN A 41 20.06 1.43 -6.16
CA GLN A 41 21.11 2.17 -6.87
C GLN A 41 21.70 3.33 -6.07
N LEU A 42 20.90 3.92 -5.16
CA LEU A 42 21.27 5.12 -4.42
C LEU A 42 21.46 4.85 -2.92
N ARG A 43 21.50 3.58 -2.51
CA ARG A 43 21.56 3.18 -1.10
C ARG A 43 22.56 3.98 -0.27
N PRO A 44 23.86 4.12 -0.67
CA PRO A 44 24.81 4.88 0.14
C PRO A 44 24.47 6.38 0.24
N ALA A 45 23.75 6.93 -0.72
CA ALA A 45 23.31 8.32 -0.67
C ALA A 45 22.10 8.47 0.26
N ILE A 46 21.18 7.52 0.22
CA ILE A 46 19.99 7.46 1.10
C ILE A 46 20.45 7.30 2.55
N GLU A 47 21.36 6.38 2.84
CA GLU A 47 21.95 6.17 4.18
C GLU A 47 22.58 7.45 4.73
N ARG A 48 23.43 8.14 3.93
CA ARG A 48 24.04 9.42 4.34
C ARG A 48 23.00 10.50 4.60
N TRP A 49 22.00 10.61 3.73
CA TRP A 49 20.91 11.56 3.90
C TRP A 49 20.11 11.25 5.17
N ALA A 50 19.74 10.00 5.39
CA ALA A 50 19.00 9.55 6.57
C ALA A 50 19.79 9.84 7.86
N ALA A 51 21.08 9.48 7.91
CA ALA A 51 21.96 9.79 9.04
C ALA A 51 22.06 11.29 9.32
N ALA A 52 22.15 12.11 8.27
CA ALA A 52 22.16 13.57 8.41
C ALA A 52 20.83 14.11 8.99
N ARG A 53 19.68 13.52 8.61
CA ARG A 53 18.37 13.89 9.17
C ARG A 53 18.28 13.52 10.66
N VAL A 54 18.70 12.30 11.02
CA VAL A 54 18.73 11.87 12.45
C VAL A 54 19.60 12.81 13.27
N ASN A 55 20.80 13.16 12.79
CA ASN A 55 21.70 14.09 13.50
C ASN A 55 21.09 15.50 13.62
N ALA A 56 20.40 15.99 12.59
CA ALA A 56 19.73 17.27 12.64
C ALA A 56 18.57 17.30 13.67
N ASN A 57 17.98 16.14 13.95
CA ASN A 57 16.88 15.95 14.89
C ASN A 57 17.33 15.21 16.17
N ALA A 58 18.58 15.37 16.60
CA ALA A 58 19.22 14.66 17.71
C ALA A 58 18.35 14.62 18.99
N GLN A 59 17.67 15.73 19.32
CA GLN A 59 16.79 15.81 20.49
C GLN A 59 15.58 14.87 20.35
N ALA A 60 14.97 14.78 19.18
CA ALA A 60 13.84 13.89 18.92
C ALA A 60 14.25 12.41 19.01
N HIS A 61 15.52 12.12 18.74
CA HIS A 61 16.10 10.78 18.83
C HIS A 61 16.65 10.46 20.23
N GLY A 62 16.64 11.42 21.18
CA GLY A 62 17.11 11.20 22.54
C GLY A 62 18.62 11.05 22.64
N PHE A 63 19.40 11.74 21.80
CA PHE A 63 20.86 11.73 21.87
C PHE A 63 21.33 12.21 23.24
N SER A 64 22.25 11.48 23.85
CA SER A 64 22.76 11.70 25.20
C SER A 64 24.09 12.47 25.26
N GLY A 65 24.78 12.60 24.10
CA GLY A 65 26.14 13.10 24.00
C GLY A 65 27.21 12.00 24.18
N SER A 66 26.80 10.74 24.42
CA SER A 66 27.71 9.59 24.40
C SER A 66 27.83 9.10 22.96
N ALA A 67 29.05 9.14 22.41
CA ALA A 67 29.29 8.77 21.01
C ALA A 67 28.78 7.36 20.69
N GLU A 68 29.06 6.37 21.53
CA GLU A 68 28.64 4.98 21.33
C GLU A 68 27.10 4.84 21.33
N TYR A 69 26.44 5.44 22.30
CA TYR A 69 24.97 5.40 22.40
C TYR A 69 24.30 6.14 21.24
N ASP A 70 24.79 7.33 20.91
CA ASP A 70 24.22 8.16 19.85
C ASP A 70 24.42 7.52 18.47
N ASP A 71 25.53 6.82 18.25
CA ASP A 71 25.77 6.02 17.04
C ASP A 71 24.79 4.86 16.92
N GLU A 72 24.56 4.10 17.98
CA GLU A 72 23.58 3.00 18.00
C GLU A 72 22.15 3.51 17.70
N VAL A 73 21.74 4.61 18.33
CA VAL A 73 20.42 5.22 18.08
C VAL A 73 20.27 5.65 16.63
N ARG A 74 21.31 6.29 16.08
CA ARG A 74 21.32 6.72 14.67
C ARG A 74 21.21 5.54 13.71
N GLU A 75 22.04 4.51 13.89
CA GLU A 75 22.01 3.31 13.04
C GLU A 75 20.65 2.63 13.08
N ARG A 76 20.05 2.50 14.25
CA ARG A 76 18.72 1.91 14.43
C ARG A 76 17.64 2.74 13.75
N ALA A 77 17.70 4.06 13.81
CA ALA A 77 16.73 4.94 13.15
C ALA A 77 16.86 4.87 11.61
N VAL A 78 18.08 4.88 11.09
CA VAL A 78 18.37 4.73 9.66
C VAL A 78 17.87 3.38 9.15
N TYR A 79 18.20 2.29 9.83
CA TYR A 79 17.72 0.94 9.49
C TYR A 79 16.18 0.86 9.48
N THR A 80 15.54 1.47 10.48
CA THR A 80 14.06 1.49 10.55
C THR A 80 13.45 2.26 9.37
N ALA A 81 14.05 3.37 8.97
CA ALA A 81 13.61 4.14 7.82
C ALA A 81 13.80 3.38 6.48
N GLU A 82 14.94 2.71 6.32
CA GLU A 82 15.18 1.85 5.14
C GLU A 82 14.18 0.70 5.06
N ALA A 83 13.86 0.06 6.21
CA ALA A 83 12.83 -0.96 6.25
C ALA A 83 11.46 -0.42 5.80
N GLY A 84 11.11 0.80 6.20
CA GLY A 84 9.90 1.48 5.74
C GLY A 84 9.88 1.65 4.21
N LEU A 85 10.96 2.11 3.61
CA LEU A 85 11.07 2.25 2.16
C LEU A 85 11.02 0.91 1.43
N SER A 86 11.63 -0.14 2.00
CA SER A 86 11.57 -1.50 1.46
C SER A 86 10.14 -2.04 1.50
N PHE A 87 9.42 -1.85 2.60
CA PHE A 87 8.00 -2.22 2.71
C PHE A 87 7.13 -1.42 1.74
N PHE A 88 7.42 -0.13 1.54
CA PHE A 88 6.72 0.67 0.54
C PHE A 88 6.81 0.02 -0.85
N HIS A 89 8.01 -0.28 -1.32
CA HIS A 89 8.25 -0.94 -2.61
C HIS A 89 7.46 -2.24 -2.72
N THR A 90 7.68 -3.17 -1.79
CA THR A 90 7.06 -4.51 -1.82
C THR A 90 5.53 -4.45 -1.77
N HIS A 91 4.96 -3.59 -0.93
CA HIS A 91 3.51 -3.46 -0.82
C HIS A 91 2.91 -2.70 -2.01
N ALA A 92 3.61 -1.73 -2.59
CA ALA A 92 3.12 -1.00 -3.77
C ALA A 92 2.93 -1.94 -4.96
N GLU A 93 3.84 -2.88 -5.18
CA GLU A 93 3.71 -3.91 -6.22
C GLU A 93 2.52 -4.84 -5.93
N GLY A 94 2.48 -5.46 -4.76
CA GLY A 94 1.43 -6.43 -4.41
C GLY A 94 0.04 -5.80 -4.35
N VAL A 95 -0.11 -4.69 -3.64
CA VAL A 95 -1.41 -4.01 -3.44
C VAL A 95 -1.91 -3.41 -4.76
N GLY A 96 -1.03 -2.87 -5.60
CA GLY A 96 -1.40 -2.35 -6.91
C GLY A 96 -2.07 -3.43 -7.79
N LEU A 97 -1.49 -4.61 -7.88
CA LEU A 97 -2.06 -5.73 -8.63
C LEU A 97 -3.39 -6.21 -8.05
N VAL A 98 -3.48 -6.35 -6.72
CA VAL A 98 -4.72 -6.73 -6.03
C VAL A 98 -5.83 -5.71 -6.27
N LEU A 99 -5.51 -4.41 -6.19
CA LEU A 99 -6.45 -3.33 -6.46
C LEU A 99 -7.00 -3.39 -7.88
N PHE A 100 -6.14 -3.58 -8.87
CA PHE A 100 -6.55 -3.68 -10.26
C PHE A 100 -7.47 -4.87 -10.51
N PHE A 101 -7.09 -6.04 -10.00
CA PHE A 101 -7.88 -7.27 -10.14
C PHE A 101 -9.23 -7.14 -9.43
N ALA A 102 -9.25 -6.75 -8.15
CA ALA A 102 -10.47 -6.57 -7.39
C ALA A 102 -11.42 -5.56 -8.04
N SER A 103 -10.88 -4.43 -8.52
CA SER A 103 -11.66 -3.40 -9.20
C SER A 103 -12.26 -3.88 -10.52
N THR A 104 -11.56 -4.75 -11.25
CA THR A 104 -12.08 -5.40 -12.45
C THR A 104 -13.25 -6.35 -12.13
N LEU A 105 -13.16 -7.10 -11.02
CA LEU A 105 -14.27 -7.92 -10.52
C LEU A 105 -15.47 -7.05 -10.12
N VAL A 106 -15.23 -5.95 -9.41
CA VAL A 106 -16.29 -4.98 -9.07
C VAL A 106 -16.99 -4.45 -10.32
N ALA A 107 -16.23 -4.07 -11.37
CA ALA A 107 -16.77 -3.59 -12.64
C ALA A 107 -17.65 -4.63 -13.34
N SER A 108 -17.23 -5.88 -13.30
CA SER A 108 -17.81 -6.97 -14.09
C SER A 108 -18.99 -7.66 -13.40
N MET A 109 -18.95 -7.80 -12.07
CA MET A 109 -19.84 -8.69 -11.34
C MET A 109 -20.77 -7.98 -10.34
N VAL A 110 -20.44 -6.73 -9.90
CA VAL A 110 -21.27 -6.00 -8.95
C VAL A 110 -22.26 -5.11 -9.71
N SER A 111 -23.55 -5.50 -9.74
CA SER A 111 -24.61 -4.78 -10.46
C SER A 111 -25.12 -3.56 -9.66
N ALA A 112 -25.23 -3.66 -8.34
CA ALA A 112 -25.79 -2.62 -7.48
C ALA A 112 -24.90 -1.36 -7.46
N ARG A 113 -25.35 -0.26 -8.06
CA ARG A 113 -24.58 0.99 -8.24
C ARG A 113 -23.96 1.54 -6.94
N ARG A 114 -24.72 1.52 -5.84
CA ARG A 114 -24.27 2.05 -4.54
C ARG A 114 -23.14 1.17 -3.95
N ILE A 115 -23.32 -0.15 -3.98
CA ILE A 115 -22.31 -1.11 -3.50
C ILE A 115 -21.05 -0.97 -4.33
N ARG A 116 -21.18 -0.91 -5.66
CA ARG A 116 -20.05 -0.74 -6.57
C ARG A 116 -19.28 0.55 -6.31
N ALA A 117 -19.97 1.66 -6.09
CA ALA A 117 -19.34 2.94 -5.74
C ALA A 117 -18.59 2.87 -4.41
N ALA A 118 -19.21 2.31 -3.37
CA ALA A 118 -18.57 2.13 -2.06
C ALA A 118 -17.31 1.24 -2.14
N LEU A 119 -17.39 0.13 -2.89
CA LEU A 119 -16.24 -0.74 -3.10
C LEU A 119 -15.09 -0.03 -3.84
N TYR A 120 -15.40 0.79 -4.86
CA TYR A 120 -14.34 1.58 -5.51
C TYR A 120 -13.70 2.58 -4.57
N VAL A 121 -14.46 3.26 -3.73
CA VAL A 121 -13.89 4.20 -2.74
C VAL A 121 -12.97 3.45 -1.77
N LEU A 122 -13.44 2.35 -1.18
CA LEU A 122 -12.67 1.56 -0.23
C LEU A 122 -11.41 0.96 -0.85
N LEU A 123 -11.53 0.33 -2.03
CA LEU A 123 -10.39 -0.27 -2.72
C LEU A 123 -9.38 0.79 -3.17
N THR A 124 -9.85 1.94 -3.68
CA THR A 124 -8.94 3.02 -4.10
C THR A 124 -8.22 3.64 -2.91
N ALA A 125 -8.92 3.91 -1.80
CA ALA A 125 -8.30 4.37 -0.57
C ALA A 125 -7.30 3.33 -0.03
N GLY A 126 -7.70 2.06 0.00
CA GLY A 126 -6.83 0.95 0.39
C GLY A 126 -5.60 0.78 -0.52
N GLY A 127 -5.73 1.11 -1.80
CA GLY A 127 -4.63 1.11 -2.77
C GLY A 127 -3.54 2.13 -2.45
N LEU A 128 -3.85 3.16 -1.67
CA LEU A 128 -2.88 4.15 -1.19
C LEU A 128 -2.14 3.70 0.09
N PHE A 129 -2.54 2.58 0.69
CA PHE A 129 -1.93 2.03 1.90
C PHE A 129 -0.40 1.95 1.87
N PRO A 130 0.26 1.56 0.75
CA PRO A 130 1.72 1.49 0.70
C PRO A 130 2.41 2.83 0.98
N LEU A 131 1.78 3.97 0.65
CA LEU A 131 2.32 5.30 0.95
C LEU A 131 2.56 5.51 2.46
N GLY A 132 1.82 4.79 3.30
CA GLY A 132 2.02 4.81 4.75
C GLY A 132 3.40 4.35 5.16
N TYR A 133 4.02 3.43 4.44
CA TYR A 133 5.39 3.00 4.71
C TYR A 133 6.44 4.03 4.29
N ALA A 134 6.17 4.81 3.22
CA ALA A 134 7.02 5.94 2.88
C ALA A 134 6.94 7.04 3.96
N VAL A 135 5.72 7.34 4.44
CA VAL A 135 5.50 8.26 5.58
C VAL A 135 6.20 7.73 6.83
N TYR A 136 6.10 6.44 7.12
CA TYR A 136 6.77 5.78 8.23
C TYR A 136 8.30 6.00 8.18
N GLY A 137 8.93 5.73 7.03
CA GLY A 137 10.37 5.91 6.87
C GLY A 137 10.81 7.36 7.12
N VAL A 138 10.11 8.34 6.55
CA VAL A 138 10.43 9.77 6.74
C VAL A 138 10.13 10.23 8.17
N ALA A 139 8.98 9.86 8.72
CA ALA A 139 8.56 10.27 10.07
C ALA A 139 9.52 9.77 11.16
N VAL A 140 10.07 8.56 11.01
CA VAL A 140 11.08 8.04 11.92
C VAL A 140 12.32 8.92 11.95
N LEU A 141 12.79 9.43 10.81
CA LEU A 141 13.96 10.29 10.73
C LEU A 141 13.72 11.69 11.32
N GLU A 142 12.48 12.16 11.24
CA GLU A 142 12.13 13.53 11.66
C GLU A 142 11.70 13.62 13.14
N LEU A 143 10.97 12.62 13.62
CA LEU A 143 10.29 12.67 14.92
C LEU A 143 10.88 11.72 15.96
N GLY A 144 11.88 10.95 15.58
CA GLY A 144 12.36 9.81 16.36
C GLY A 144 11.53 8.56 16.09
N ARG A 145 12.10 7.41 16.45
CA ARG A 145 11.58 6.10 16.05
C ARG A 145 10.14 5.86 16.52
N GLU A 146 9.86 6.06 17.80
CA GLU A 146 8.55 5.73 18.37
C GLU A 146 7.45 6.66 17.87
N ALA A 147 7.68 7.97 17.92
CA ALA A 147 6.72 8.97 17.46
C ALA A 147 6.46 8.88 15.95
N GLY A 148 7.50 8.60 15.15
CA GLY A 148 7.39 8.42 13.72
C GLY A 148 6.55 7.18 13.34
N ILE A 149 6.76 6.06 14.05
CA ILE A 149 5.97 4.84 13.90
C ILE A 149 4.50 5.11 14.25
N GLU A 150 4.25 5.67 15.45
CA GLU A 150 2.88 5.95 15.90
C GLU A 150 2.13 6.86 14.92
N LEU A 151 2.78 7.91 14.41
CA LEU A 151 2.18 8.81 13.43
C LEU A 151 1.76 8.06 12.16
N ALA A 152 2.67 7.27 11.59
CA ALA A 152 2.40 6.56 10.34
C ALA A 152 1.33 5.48 10.52
N GLU A 153 1.39 4.70 11.61
CA GLU A 153 0.42 3.65 11.90
C GLU A 153 -0.96 4.22 12.17
N ARG A 154 -1.07 5.20 13.04
CA ARG A 154 -2.35 5.75 13.48
C ARG A 154 -3.08 6.49 12.37
N TRP A 155 -2.38 7.31 11.59
CA TRP A 155 -3.00 8.25 10.66
C TRP A 155 -3.01 7.81 9.22
N VAL A 156 -2.16 6.86 8.81
CA VAL A 156 -2.03 6.44 7.43
C VAL A 156 -2.22 4.95 7.26
N LEU A 157 -1.38 4.12 7.90
CA LEU A 157 -1.40 2.67 7.69
C LEU A 157 -2.70 2.04 8.18
N THR A 158 -3.16 2.35 9.39
CA THR A 158 -4.40 1.77 9.93
C THR A 158 -5.64 2.19 9.15
N PRO A 159 -5.90 3.48 8.85
CA PRO A 159 -7.07 3.86 8.08
C PRO A 159 -7.09 3.27 6.66
N LEU A 160 -5.96 3.37 5.95
CA LEU A 160 -5.90 2.90 4.56
C LEU A 160 -5.87 1.37 4.48
N GLY A 161 -5.17 0.69 5.39
CA GLY A 161 -5.18 -0.77 5.51
C GLY A 161 -6.56 -1.31 5.86
N SER A 162 -7.28 -0.65 6.77
CA SER A 162 -8.68 -0.99 7.09
C SER A 162 -9.59 -0.82 5.87
N ALA A 163 -9.41 0.25 5.09
CA ALA A 163 -10.17 0.46 3.85
C ALA A 163 -9.91 -0.66 2.82
N ALA A 164 -8.66 -1.11 2.68
CA ALA A 164 -8.30 -2.25 1.82
C ALA A 164 -9.02 -3.52 2.26
N LEU A 165 -8.94 -3.87 3.54
CA LEU A 165 -9.59 -5.06 4.10
C LEU A 165 -11.11 -5.00 3.94
N LEU A 166 -11.75 -3.89 4.30
CA LEU A 166 -13.19 -3.71 4.14
C LEU A 166 -13.62 -3.76 2.68
N GLY A 167 -12.82 -3.22 1.77
CA GLY A 167 -13.06 -3.30 0.33
C GLY A 167 -13.03 -4.73 -0.20
N LEU A 168 -12.03 -5.52 0.20
CA LEU A 168 -11.89 -6.91 -0.21
C LEU A 168 -12.98 -7.81 0.41
N LEU A 169 -13.25 -7.67 1.71
CA LEU A 169 -14.31 -8.41 2.39
C LEU A 169 -15.70 -8.05 1.83
N GLY A 170 -15.94 -6.77 1.58
CA GLY A 170 -17.18 -6.30 0.96
C GLY A 170 -17.36 -6.84 -0.46
N LEU A 171 -16.28 -6.94 -1.26
CA LEU A 171 -16.31 -7.57 -2.57
C LEU A 171 -16.63 -9.06 -2.44
N ALA A 172 -15.96 -9.79 -1.56
CA ALA A 172 -16.23 -11.20 -1.33
C ALA A 172 -17.70 -11.45 -0.95
N ALA A 173 -18.25 -10.64 -0.04
CA ALA A 173 -19.66 -10.73 0.35
C ALA A 173 -20.61 -10.42 -0.82
N ALA A 174 -20.30 -9.42 -1.64
CA ALA A 174 -21.11 -9.07 -2.82
C ALA A 174 -21.13 -10.20 -3.86
N LEU A 175 -19.99 -10.86 -4.08
CA LEU A 175 -19.88 -12.01 -4.99
C LEU A 175 -20.63 -13.24 -4.46
N ALA A 176 -20.54 -13.53 -3.15
CA ALA A 176 -21.30 -14.62 -2.52
C ALA A 176 -22.81 -14.39 -2.63
N ALA A 177 -23.28 -13.16 -2.36
CA ALA A 177 -24.68 -12.80 -2.49
C ALA A 177 -25.21 -12.83 -3.95
N ALA A 178 -24.36 -12.57 -4.94
CA ALA A 178 -24.73 -12.69 -6.34
C ALA A 178 -24.94 -14.15 -6.74
N ARG A 179 -24.11 -15.06 -6.23
CA ARG A 179 -24.22 -16.52 -6.51
C ARG A 179 -25.50 -17.13 -5.94
N SER A 180 -25.95 -16.69 -4.76
CA SER A 180 -27.17 -17.23 -4.11
C SER A 180 -28.46 -16.82 -4.79
N ARG A 181 -28.41 -15.89 -5.77
CA ARG A 181 -29.57 -15.41 -6.52
C ARG A 181 -29.64 -15.97 -7.97
N ALA A 182 -28.63 -16.67 -8.40
CA ALA A 182 -28.54 -17.33 -9.69
C ALA A 182 -28.95 -18.80 -9.61
#